data_821bb7e3081c2db5f835f44776a6b022
#
_entry.id   821bb7e3081c2db5f835f44776a6b022
#
_cell.length_a   1.000
_cell.length_b   1.000
_cell.length_c   1.000
_cell.angle_alpha   90.00
_cell.angle_beta   90.00
_cell.angle_gamma   90.00
#
_symmetry.space_group_name_H-M   'P 1'
#
loop_
_entity.id
_entity.type
_entity.pdbx_description
1 polymer ?
#
loop_
_entity_poly.entity_id
_entity_poly.type
_entity_poly.pdbx_seq_one_letter_code
_entity_poly.pdbx_strand_id
1 'polypeptide(L)'
;LRMGSMLIILPVVHYGGAPRDSWIAAIISTVASCLVAWLSAGVAMAFPKKSLGHIANAVLGRIAGTVATFTVALSQYVLCLARIRTMSLVIITQFMQRTPGWALALPVLLIALYGAVCGPDTMGRAAEIIFTALAIIVVGGCILVYASRAAPVAGLKPILANGLKPVLVASISPTFLGAVTGSIALSFGRFTKEPTRVGKSIMVSLMFTGVILVVVTIIVLTTLGPKQAQESITPLLSVAGSVHVSTVIERADLLLLAAWILGVTFDVTVLLLSASILIGDSLNLPYKTVAIALFLVGAIPVSHRATDVFMIGPFQSPEVTGPWTLVVFVGVIGLVYVATLIKKKGGHGR
;
A
#
# COMPACT_ATOMS: atom_id res chain seq x y z
N LEU A 1 -4.88 3.56 3.20
CA LEU A 1 -4.27 2.51 2.39
C LEU A 1 -2.94 2.03 2.97
N ARG A 2 -1.89 2.86 3.00
CA ARG A 2 -0.57 2.45 3.49
C ARG A 2 -0.58 1.98 4.95
N MET A 3 -1.42 2.55 5.81
CA MET A 3 -1.57 2.10 7.21
C MET A 3 -2.10 0.68 7.31
N GLY A 4 -3.17 0.35 6.59
CA GLY A 4 -3.75 -0.98 6.66
C GLY A 4 -2.81 -2.08 6.19
N SER A 5 -1.92 -1.79 5.24
CA SER A 5 -1.14 -2.81 4.57
C SER A 5 0.26 -3.06 5.13
N MET A 6 0.89 -2.09 5.79
CA MET A 6 2.30 -2.17 6.19
C MET A 6 2.54 -2.43 7.67
N LEU A 7 1.56 -2.10 8.54
CA LEU A 7 1.82 -2.02 9.97
C LEU A 7 2.10 -3.37 10.63
N ILE A 8 1.42 -4.43 10.24
CA ILE A 8 1.61 -5.73 10.89
C ILE A 8 2.84 -6.46 10.36
N ILE A 9 3.07 -6.45 9.04
CA ILE A 9 4.12 -7.26 8.40
C ILE A 9 5.47 -6.55 8.40
N LEU A 10 5.50 -5.20 8.39
CA LEU A 10 6.72 -4.39 8.37
C LEU A 10 7.77 -4.90 7.36
N PRO A 11 7.50 -4.82 6.05
CA PRO A 11 8.44 -5.34 5.04
C PRO A 11 9.84 -4.72 5.14
N VAL A 12 9.96 -3.53 5.73
CA VAL A 12 11.22 -2.85 5.97
C VAL A 12 12.17 -3.62 6.90
N VAL A 13 11.65 -4.48 7.78
CA VAL A 13 12.44 -5.28 8.73
C VAL A 13 12.91 -6.59 8.11
N HIS A 14 12.14 -7.16 7.19
CA HIS A 14 12.39 -8.49 6.61
C HIS A 14 13.48 -8.49 5.53
N TYR A 15 13.66 -7.38 4.81
CA TYR A 15 14.53 -7.33 3.65
C TYR A 15 15.81 -6.51 3.91
N GLY A 16 16.85 -6.80 3.15
CA GLY A 16 18.08 -6.02 3.13
C GLY A 16 19.19 -6.52 4.08
N GLY A 17 18.89 -7.41 5.03
CA GLY A 17 19.92 -7.96 5.94
C GLY A 17 20.46 -6.98 6.99
N ALA A 18 19.78 -5.84 7.21
CA ALA A 18 20.10 -4.86 8.25
C ALA A 18 18.85 -4.50 9.07
N PRO A 19 18.26 -5.45 9.80
CA PRO A 19 17.01 -5.21 10.52
C PRO A 19 17.13 -4.09 11.56
N ARG A 20 18.30 -3.89 12.13
CA ARG A 20 18.57 -2.81 13.11
C ARG A 20 18.41 -1.41 12.54
N ASP A 21 18.74 -1.24 11.25
CA ASP A 21 18.67 0.05 10.55
C ASP A 21 17.37 0.22 9.75
N SER A 22 16.37 -0.64 9.95
CA SER A 22 15.10 -0.64 9.21
C SER A 22 14.30 0.66 9.38
N TRP A 23 14.47 1.36 10.50
CA TRP A 23 13.86 2.68 10.71
C TRP A 23 14.39 3.73 9.73
N ILE A 24 15.68 3.66 9.35
CA ILE A 24 16.28 4.53 8.30
C ILE A 24 15.67 4.15 6.94
N ALA A 25 15.55 2.85 6.65
CA ALA A 25 14.90 2.37 5.43
C ALA A 25 13.43 2.84 5.34
N ALA A 26 12.70 2.91 6.46
CA ALA A 26 11.35 3.44 6.52
C ALA A 26 11.31 4.96 6.17
N ILE A 27 12.28 5.75 6.62
CA ILE A 27 12.41 7.16 6.25
C ILE A 27 12.68 7.29 4.75
N ILE A 28 13.69 6.57 4.23
CA ILE A 28 14.06 6.60 2.80
C ILE A 28 12.86 6.20 1.93
N SER A 29 12.16 5.12 2.29
CA SER A 29 10.98 4.67 1.54
C SER A 29 9.84 5.68 1.57
N THR A 30 9.68 6.42 2.65
CA THR A 30 8.66 7.47 2.76
C THR A 30 8.97 8.63 1.84
N VAL A 31 10.21 9.11 1.84
CA VAL A 31 10.68 10.18 0.94
C VAL A 31 10.53 9.77 -0.52
N ALA A 32 10.99 8.56 -0.88
CA ALA A 32 10.88 8.04 -2.24
C ALA A 32 9.41 7.89 -2.69
N SER A 33 8.52 7.43 -1.80
CA SER A 33 7.07 7.35 -2.06
C SER A 33 6.45 8.74 -2.29
N CYS A 34 6.87 9.74 -1.53
CA CYS A 34 6.43 11.13 -1.71
C CYS A 34 6.86 11.70 -3.06
N LEU A 35 8.05 11.36 -3.57
CA LEU A 35 8.49 11.78 -4.91
C LEU A 35 7.59 11.21 -6.01
N VAL A 36 7.26 9.92 -5.96
CA VAL A 36 6.34 9.30 -6.92
C VAL A 36 4.93 9.88 -6.81
N ALA A 37 4.46 10.13 -5.59
CA ALA A 37 3.16 10.77 -5.36
C ALA A 37 3.13 12.21 -5.89
N TRP A 38 4.23 12.95 -5.77
CA TRP A 38 4.36 14.29 -6.33
C TRP A 38 4.26 14.28 -7.86
N LEU A 39 4.93 13.34 -8.55
CA LEU A 39 4.80 13.15 -9.99
C LEU A 39 3.35 12.83 -10.38
N SER A 40 2.71 11.88 -9.66
CA SER A 40 1.33 11.49 -9.90
C SER A 40 0.35 12.65 -9.71
N ALA A 41 0.54 13.44 -8.65
CA ALA A 41 -0.27 14.62 -8.37
C ALA A 41 -0.07 15.70 -9.44
N GLY A 42 1.16 15.90 -9.93
CA GLY A 42 1.48 16.83 -11.01
C GLY A 42 0.72 16.48 -12.30
N VAL A 43 0.66 15.19 -12.66
CA VAL A 43 -0.15 14.72 -13.79
C VAL A 43 -1.65 14.97 -13.56
N ALA A 44 -2.18 14.62 -12.38
CA ALA A 44 -3.59 14.81 -12.06
C ALA A 44 -4.02 16.30 -12.05
N MET A 45 -3.15 17.18 -11.56
CA MET A 45 -3.42 18.63 -11.53
C MET A 45 -3.34 19.30 -12.92
N ALA A 46 -2.52 18.75 -13.81
CA ALA A 46 -2.37 19.31 -15.16
C ALA A 46 -3.62 19.10 -16.03
N PHE A 47 -4.39 18.05 -15.75
CA PHE A 47 -5.64 17.74 -16.45
C PHE A 47 -6.78 17.48 -15.44
N PRO A 48 -7.37 18.54 -14.88
CA PRO A 48 -8.44 18.43 -13.91
C PRO A 48 -9.61 17.60 -14.46
N LYS A 49 -10.22 16.78 -13.60
CA LYS A 49 -11.38 15.93 -13.94
C LYS A 49 -11.11 14.86 -15.00
N LYS A 50 -9.85 14.50 -15.25
CA LYS A 50 -9.47 13.37 -16.11
C LYS A 50 -8.74 12.30 -15.30
N SER A 51 -8.96 11.03 -15.66
CA SER A 51 -8.16 9.92 -15.14
C SER A 51 -6.90 9.72 -15.98
N LEU A 52 -5.96 8.90 -15.48
CA LEU A 52 -4.73 8.57 -16.22
C LEU A 52 -5.02 8.04 -17.62
N GLY A 53 -6.07 7.21 -17.81
CA GLY A 53 -6.42 6.67 -19.12
C GLY A 53 -6.66 7.74 -20.16
N HIS A 54 -7.46 8.75 -19.81
CA HIS A 54 -7.72 9.89 -20.70
C HIS A 54 -6.49 10.77 -20.89
N ILE A 55 -5.69 11.00 -19.84
CA ILE A 55 -4.50 11.85 -19.88
C ILE A 55 -3.43 11.19 -20.76
N ALA A 56 -3.12 9.92 -20.51
CA ALA A 56 -2.10 9.19 -21.22
C ALA A 56 -2.42 9.06 -22.71
N ASN A 57 -3.68 8.76 -23.06
CA ASN A 57 -4.14 8.72 -24.45
C ASN A 57 -4.03 10.07 -25.14
N ALA A 58 -4.34 11.17 -24.43
CA ALA A 58 -4.23 12.52 -25.00
C ALA A 58 -2.80 12.99 -25.20
N VAL A 59 -1.84 12.49 -24.40
CA VAL A 59 -0.44 12.96 -24.38
C VAL A 59 0.49 12.05 -25.19
N LEU A 60 0.34 10.72 -25.03
CA LEU A 60 1.19 9.72 -25.66
C LEU A 60 0.58 9.11 -26.95
N GLY A 61 -0.68 9.47 -27.25
CA GLY A 61 -1.47 8.79 -28.29
C GLY A 61 -2.17 7.54 -27.77
N ARG A 62 -3.12 7.02 -28.57
CA ARG A 62 -4.06 5.97 -28.13
C ARG A 62 -3.35 4.67 -27.73
N ILE A 63 -2.40 4.18 -28.51
CA ILE A 63 -1.75 2.89 -28.24
C ILE A 63 -0.84 2.99 -27.01
N ALA A 64 0.13 3.91 -27.04
CA ALA A 64 1.09 4.07 -25.96
C ALA A 64 0.41 4.49 -24.65
N GLY A 65 -0.61 5.36 -24.69
CA GLY A 65 -1.38 5.76 -23.53
C GLY A 65 -2.19 4.62 -22.91
N THR A 66 -2.80 3.77 -23.76
CA THR A 66 -3.49 2.56 -23.28
C THR A 66 -2.53 1.60 -22.61
N VAL A 67 -1.37 1.29 -23.21
CA VAL A 67 -0.35 0.42 -22.62
C VAL A 67 0.12 0.98 -21.27
N ALA A 68 0.45 2.26 -21.20
CA ALA A 68 0.87 2.92 -19.97
C ALA A 68 -0.19 2.80 -18.85
N THR A 69 -1.46 3.03 -19.18
CA THR A 69 -2.57 2.93 -18.23
C THR A 69 -2.79 1.50 -17.77
N PHE A 70 -2.75 0.54 -18.67
CA PHE A 70 -2.86 -0.89 -18.33
C PHE A 70 -1.74 -1.35 -17.41
N THR A 71 -0.51 -0.90 -17.63
CA THR A 71 0.64 -1.26 -16.80
C THR A 71 0.44 -0.78 -15.36
N VAL A 72 -0.05 0.44 -15.16
CA VAL A 72 -0.38 0.97 -13.82
C VAL A 72 -1.57 0.23 -13.20
N ALA A 73 -2.64 0.00 -13.98
CA ALA A 73 -3.83 -0.72 -13.51
C ALA A 73 -3.51 -2.16 -13.11
N LEU A 74 -2.70 -2.85 -13.91
CA LEU A 74 -2.25 -4.22 -13.63
C LEU A 74 -1.44 -4.27 -12.33
N SER A 75 -0.55 -3.29 -12.10
CA SER A 75 0.21 -3.19 -10.86
C SER A 75 -0.70 -3.06 -9.63
N GLN A 76 -1.75 -2.25 -9.72
CA GLN A 76 -2.74 -2.09 -8.66
C GLN A 76 -3.55 -3.37 -8.43
N TYR A 77 -3.94 -4.04 -9.50
CA TYR A 77 -4.70 -5.28 -9.42
C TYR A 77 -3.88 -6.45 -8.87
N VAL A 78 -2.64 -6.62 -9.31
CA VAL A 78 -1.74 -7.63 -8.77
C VAL A 78 -1.48 -7.39 -7.28
N LEU A 79 -1.27 -6.13 -6.86
CA LEU A 79 -1.15 -5.80 -5.44
C LEU A 79 -2.44 -6.09 -4.67
N CYS A 80 -3.62 -5.86 -5.26
CA CYS A 80 -4.91 -6.22 -4.68
C CYS A 80 -4.96 -7.71 -4.32
N LEU A 81 -4.62 -8.59 -5.26
CA LEU A 81 -4.59 -10.04 -5.06
C LEU A 81 -3.51 -10.46 -4.04
N ALA A 82 -2.33 -9.85 -4.11
CA ALA A 82 -1.26 -10.11 -3.15
C ALA A 82 -1.67 -9.74 -1.72
N ARG A 83 -2.43 -8.66 -1.52
CA ARG A 83 -2.96 -8.26 -0.21
C ARG A 83 -3.94 -9.25 0.38
N ILE A 84 -4.90 -9.71 -0.44
CA ILE A 84 -5.85 -10.76 -0.02
C ILE A 84 -5.09 -11.99 0.42
N ARG A 85 -4.10 -12.39 -0.36
CA ARG A 85 -3.31 -13.58 -0.08
C ARG A 85 -2.50 -13.46 1.20
N THR A 86 -1.80 -12.33 1.37
CA THR A 86 -1.03 -12.04 2.58
C THR A 86 -1.92 -12.05 3.83
N MET A 87 -3.10 -11.45 3.75
CA MET A 87 -4.07 -11.45 4.85
C MET A 87 -4.52 -12.88 5.19
N SER A 88 -4.88 -13.67 4.18
CA SER A 88 -5.27 -15.06 4.39
C SER A 88 -4.15 -15.88 5.03
N LEU A 89 -2.90 -15.70 4.57
CA LEU A 89 -1.73 -16.39 5.13
C LEU A 89 -1.53 -16.06 6.61
N VAL A 90 -1.58 -14.77 6.98
CA VAL A 90 -1.42 -14.34 8.37
C VAL A 90 -2.51 -14.96 9.25
N ILE A 91 -3.77 -14.94 8.81
CA ILE A 91 -4.88 -15.48 9.60
C ILE A 91 -4.74 -17.00 9.76
N ILE A 92 -4.38 -17.72 8.70
CA ILE A 92 -4.20 -19.18 8.74
C ILE A 92 -3.06 -19.55 9.66
N THR A 93 -1.90 -18.93 9.49
CA THR A 93 -0.69 -19.31 10.25
C THR A 93 -0.78 -18.98 11.73
N GLN A 94 -1.49 -17.90 12.09
CA GLN A 94 -1.53 -17.43 13.48
C GLN A 94 -2.79 -17.88 14.25
N PHE A 95 -3.93 -18.03 13.56
CA PHE A 95 -5.22 -18.20 14.25
C PHE A 95 -6.06 -19.37 13.74
N MET A 96 -6.03 -19.70 12.45
CA MET A 96 -6.98 -20.64 11.82
C MET A 96 -6.29 -21.68 10.94
N GLN A 97 -5.36 -22.46 11.49
CA GLN A 97 -4.50 -23.40 10.76
C GLN A 97 -5.25 -24.48 9.94
N ARG A 98 -6.50 -24.79 10.28
CA ARG A 98 -7.33 -25.77 9.57
C ARG A 98 -8.25 -25.17 8.51
N THR A 99 -8.31 -23.85 8.39
CA THR A 99 -9.21 -23.16 7.45
C THR A 99 -8.52 -23.05 6.08
N PRO A 100 -9.17 -23.46 4.98
CA PRO A 100 -8.60 -23.31 3.65
C PRO A 100 -8.53 -21.83 3.26
N GLY A 101 -7.44 -21.42 2.59
CA GLY A 101 -7.16 -20.02 2.26
C GLY A 101 -8.27 -19.32 1.44
N TRP A 102 -8.91 -20.06 0.55
CA TRP A 102 -10.01 -19.52 -0.26
C TRP A 102 -11.22 -19.10 0.60
N ALA A 103 -11.46 -19.78 1.71
CA ALA A 103 -12.59 -19.45 2.60
C ALA A 103 -12.41 -18.09 3.31
N LEU A 104 -11.18 -17.61 3.45
CA LEU A 104 -10.87 -16.28 3.97
C LEU A 104 -10.77 -15.25 2.85
N ALA A 105 -10.19 -15.63 1.73
CA ALA A 105 -9.90 -14.73 0.62
C ALA A 105 -11.14 -14.35 -0.19
N LEU A 106 -12.06 -15.29 -0.43
CA LEU A 106 -13.26 -15.06 -1.25
C LEU A 106 -14.21 -14.02 -0.63
N PRO A 107 -14.57 -14.09 0.67
CA PRO A 107 -15.40 -13.05 1.29
C PRO A 107 -14.79 -11.64 1.18
N VAL A 108 -13.47 -11.50 1.35
CA VAL A 108 -12.79 -10.20 1.21
C VAL A 108 -12.87 -9.70 -0.23
N LEU A 109 -12.69 -10.58 -1.21
CA LEU A 109 -12.82 -10.22 -2.62
C LEU A 109 -14.26 -9.83 -2.98
N LEU A 110 -15.26 -10.48 -2.39
CA LEU A 110 -16.68 -10.11 -2.54
C LEU A 110 -16.99 -8.74 -1.92
N ILE A 111 -16.48 -8.47 -0.72
CA ILE A 111 -16.61 -7.15 -0.08
C ILE A 111 -15.93 -6.08 -0.95
N ALA A 112 -14.77 -6.38 -1.51
CA ALA A 112 -14.05 -5.48 -2.41
C ALA A 112 -14.85 -5.19 -3.69
N LEU A 113 -15.48 -6.21 -4.29
CA LEU A 113 -16.36 -6.02 -5.43
C LEU A 113 -17.55 -5.14 -5.07
N TYR A 114 -18.22 -5.42 -3.95
CA TYR A 114 -19.35 -4.63 -3.48
C TYR A 114 -18.95 -3.15 -3.31
N GLY A 115 -17.87 -2.87 -2.61
CA GLY A 115 -17.36 -1.52 -2.42
C GLY A 115 -16.96 -0.84 -3.74
N ALA A 116 -16.36 -1.58 -4.67
CA ALA A 116 -16.01 -1.05 -6.00
C ALA A 116 -17.26 -0.68 -6.80
N VAL A 117 -18.34 -1.48 -6.73
CA VAL A 117 -19.62 -1.18 -7.39
C VAL A 117 -20.34 0.01 -6.75
N CYS A 118 -20.22 0.20 -5.42
CA CYS A 118 -20.76 1.37 -4.71
C CYS A 118 -20.10 2.68 -5.15
N GLY A 119 -18.86 2.61 -5.63
CA GLY A 119 -18.18 3.72 -6.29
C GLY A 119 -17.35 4.63 -5.38
N PRO A 120 -16.64 5.62 -5.99
CA PRO A 120 -15.61 6.41 -5.31
C PRO A 120 -16.14 7.31 -4.19
N ASP A 121 -17.34 7.85 -4.30
CA ASP A 121 -17.91 8.73 -3.26
C ASP A 121 -18.19 7.96 -1.97
N THR A 122 -18.70 6.73 -2.08
CA THR A 122 -18.94 5.85 -0.92
C THR A 122 -17.61 5.46 -0.28
N MET A 123 -16.61 5.14 -1.11
CA MET A 123 -15.27 4.82 -0.63
C MET A 123 -14.59 6.02 0.05
N GLY A 124 -14.83 7.24 -0.42
CA GLY A 124 -14.33 8.45 0.23
C GLY A 124 -14.86 8.60 1.66
N ARG A 125 -16.18 8.47 1.87
CA ARG A 125 -16.81 8.53 3.21
C ARG A 125 -16.34 7.39 4.11
N ALA A 126 -16.24 6.17 3.59
CA ALA A 126 -15.73 5.03 4.34
C ALA A 126 -14.26 5.24 4.76
N ALA A 127 -13.43 5.87 3.91
CA ALA A 127 -12.05 6.19 4.20
C ALA A 127 -11.88 7.08 5.43
N GLU A 128 -12.73 8.09 5.62
CA GLU A 128 -12.68 8.99 6.77
C GLU A 128 -12.90 8.23 8.09
N ILE A 129 -13.90 7.37 8.12
CA ILE A 129 -14.26 6.59 9.32
C ILE A 129 -13.15 5.55 9.61
N ILE A 130 -12.75 4.77 8.60
CA ILE A 130 -11.76 3.70 8.75
C ILE A 130 -10.40 4.28 9.11
N PHE A 131 -9.97 5.36 8.46
CA PHE A 131 -8.69 6.01 8.75
C PHE A 131 -8.64 6.53 10.19
N THR A 132 -9.71 7.19 10.65
CA THR A 132 -9.79 7.71 12.01
C THR A 132 -9.73 6.58 13.04
N ALA A 133 -10.49 5.50 12.83
CA ALA A 133 -10.47 4.34 13.71
C ALA A 133 -9.08 3.68 13.76
N LEU A 134 -8.45 3.44 12.59
CA LEU A 134 -7.11 2.88 12.51
C LEU A 134 -6.06 3.79 13.15
N ALA A 135 -6.15 5.10 12.94
CA ALA A 135 -5.22 6.05 13.55
C ALA A 135 -5.30 6.02 15.07
N ILE A 136 -6.51 6.00 15.64
CA ILE A 136 -6.72 5.89 17.08
C ILE A 136 -6.14 4.58 17.63
N ILE A 137 -6.41 3.45 16.99
CA ILE A 137 -5.94 2.15 17.46
C ILE A 137 -4.42 2.07 17.39
N VAL A 138 -3.80 2.52 16.29
CA VAL A 138 -2.34 2.44 16.12
C VAL A 138 -1.62 3.41 17.04
N VAL A 139 -2.06 4.67 17.10
CA VAL A 139 -1.44 5.67 17.97
C VAL A 139 -1.65 5.31 19.44
N GLY A 140 -2.85 4.88 19.82
CA GLY A 140 -3.15 4.39 21.15
C GLY A 140 -2.30 3.17 21.51
N GLY A 141 -2.15 2.21 20.62
CA GLY A 141 -1.27 1.06 20.78
C GLY A 141 0.20 1.45 20.98
N CYS A 142 0.72 2.40 20.18
CA CYS A 142 2.08 2.92 20.35
C CYS A 142 2.29 3.57 21.73
N ILE A 143 1.33 4.37 22.18
CA ILE A 143 1.37 5.01 23.51
C ILE A 143 1.36 3.94 24.59
N LEU A 144 0.55 2.91 24.45
CA LEU A 144 0.41 1.82 25.40
C LEU A 144 1.69 1.01 25.55
N VAL A 145 2.34 0.65 24.41
CA VAL A 145 3.63 -0.04 24.40
C VAL A 145 4.71 0.83 25.05
N TYR A 146 4.74 2.12 24.75
CA TYR A 146 5.70 3.04 25.35
C TYR A 146 5.50 3.18 26.88
N ALA A 147 4.26 3.27 27.35
CA ALA A 147 3.89 3.37 28.76
C ALA A 147 4.24 2.10 29.55
N SER A 148 4.22 0.92 28.92
CA SER A 148 4.57 -0.36 29.54
C SER A 148 6.07 -0.54 29.82
N ARG A 149 6.91 0.45 29.50
CA ARG A 149 8.38 0.47 29.69
C ARG A 149 9.13 -0.70 29.00
N ALA A 150 8.55 -1.31 28.01
CA ALA A 150 9.12 -2.48 27.35
C ALA A 150 10.26 -2.16 26.35
N ALA A 151 10.73 -0.92 26.25
CA ALA A 151 11.60 -0.51 25.16
C ALA A 151 12.94 0.13 25.60
N PRO A 152 14.02 -0.63 25.81
CA PRO A 152 15.35 -0.05 25.91
C PRO A 152 15.85 0.43 24.53
N VAL A 153 16.10 1.71 24.38
CA VAL A 153 16.65 2.34 23.15
C VAL A 153 18.02 1.75 22.74
N ALA A 154 18.66 1.00 23.63
CA ALA A 154 19.96 0.34 23.41
C ALA A 154 19.99 -0.61 22.20
N GLY A 155 18.85 -1.15 21.76
CA GLY A 155 18.75 -2.09 20.63
C GLY A 155 19.02 -1.50 19.25
N LEU A 156 19.08 -0.15 19.11
CA LEU A 156 19.28 0.53 17.83
C LEU A 156 20.75 0.78 17.48
N LYS A 157 21.67 0.60 18.42
CA LYS A 157 23.11 0.79 18.17
C LYS A 157 23.80 -0.55 17.89
N PRO A 158 24.89 -0.59 17.07
CA PRO A 158 25.45 0.49 16.27
C PRO A 158 24.62 0.79 15.02
N ILE A 159 24.57 2.07 14.61
CA ILE A 159 23.85 2.53 13.43
C ILE A 159 24.75 2.31 12.19
N LEU A 160 24.15 1.81 11.09
CA LEU A 160 24.83 1.56 9.80
C LEU A 160 26.05 0.63 9.89
N ALA A 161 26.04 -0.31 10.85
CA ALA A 161 27.15 -1.26 11.02
C ALA A 161 27.46 -2.09 9.76
N ASN A 162 26.43 -2.40 8.96
CA ASN A 162 26.53 -3.16 7.70
C ASN A 162 26.63 -2.24 6.46
N GLY A 163 26.82 -0.94 6.64
CA GLY A 163 26.83 0.03 5.55
C GLY A 163 25.46 0.44 5.05
N LEU A 164 25.42 1.30 4.04
CA LEU A 164 24.19 1.89 3.51
C LEU A 164 23.44 0.96 2.53
N LYS A 165 24.16 0.06 1.83
CA LYS A 165 23.56 -0.81 0.79
C LYS A 165 22.41 -1.68 1.30
N PRO A 166 22.52 -2.38 2.44
CA PRO A 166 21.41 -3.18 2.99
C PRO A 166 20.17 -2.33 3.32
N VAL A 167 20.38 -1.12 3.80
CA VAL A 167 19.28 -0.18 4.14
C VAL A 167 18.54 0.28 2.88
N LEU A 168 19.26 0.58 1.80
CA LEU A 168 18.65 0.91 0.52
C LEU A 168 17.84 -0.27 -0.04
N VAL A 169 18.35 -1.49 0.03
CA VAL A 169 17.61 -2.69 -0.38
C VAL A 169 16.34 -2.86 0.45
N ALA A 170 16.41 -2.68 1.78
CA ALA A 170 15.26 -2.76 2.66
C ALA A 170 14.17 -1.69 2.36
N SER A 171 14.57 -0.53 1.81
CA SER A 171 13.64 0.55 1.47
C SER A 171 12.83 0.30 0.18
N ILE A 172 13.24 -0.63 -0.69
CA ILE A 172 12.63 -0.84 -2.01
C ILE A 172 11.17 -1.28 -1.91
N SER A 173 10.87 -2.34 -1.17
CA SER A 173 9.51 -2.88 -1.07
C SER A 173 8.51 -1.89 -0.45
N PRO A 174 8.83 -1.19 0.65
CA PRO A 174 7.94 -0.14 1.17
C PRO A 174 7.77 1.04 0.21
N THR A 175 8.80 1.36 -0.60
CA THR A 175 8.71 2.39 -1.65
C THR A 175 7.72 1.99 -2.73
N PHE A 176 7.75 0.74 -3.19
CA PHE A 176 6.77 0.20 -4.14
C PHE A 176 5.34 0.36 -3.62
N LEU A 177 5.08 -0.04 -2.38
CA LEU A 177 3.76 0.08 -1.78
C LEU A 177 3.28 1.53 -1.67
N GLY A 178 4.19 2.44 -1.35
CA GLY A 178 3.91 3.87 -1.32
C GLY A 178 3.68 4.47 -2.71
N ALA A 179 4.41 4.01 -3.72
CA ALA A 179 4.26 4.43 -5.10
C ALA A 179 2.90 4.00 -5.68
N VAL A 180 2.47 2.75 -5.43
CA VAL A 180 1.12 2.30 -5.79
C VAL A 180 0.06 3.18 -5.13
N THR A 181 0.20 3.47 -3.84
CA THR A 181 -0.73 4.37 -3.13
C THR A 181 -0.78 5.76 -3.75
N GLY A 182 0.37 6.33 -4.12
CA GLY A 182 0.45 7.62 -4.83
C GLY A 182 -0.23 7.59 -6.20
N SER A 183 -0.14 6.48 -6.93
CA SER A 183 -0.75 6.33 -8.25
C SER A 183 -2.28 6.27 -8.24
N ILE A 184 -2.89 5.94 -7.11
CA ILE A 184 -4.36 5.93 -6.93
C ILE A 184 -4.96 7.31 -7.19
N ALA A 185 -4.22 8.38 -6.91
CA ALA A 185 -4.63 9.75 -7.29
C ALA A 185 -4.97 9.90 -8.77
N LEU A 186 -4.26 9.21 -9.64
CA LEU A 186 -4.46 9.25 -11.09
C LEU A 186 -5.77 8.59 -11.53
N SER A 187 -6.27 7.64 -10.74
CA SER A 187 -7.57 6.99 -10.99
C SER A 187 -8.72 7.86 -10.54
N PHE A 188 -8.61 8.45 -9.34
CA PHE A 188 -9.68 9.23 -8.71
C PHE A 188 -9.71 10.70 -9.11
N GLY A 189 -8.74 11.18 -9.89
CA GLY A 189 -8.65 12.60 -10.30
C GLY A 189 -9.91 13.14 -10.94
N ARG A 190 -10.65 12.33 -11.71
CA ARG A 190 -11.90 12.74 -12.36
C ARG A 190 -13.08 12.97 -11.40
N PHE A 191 -13.05 12.35 -10.22
CA PHE A 191 -14.11 12.48 -9.21
C PHE A 191 -13.82 13.56 -8.18
N THR A 192 -12.64 14.19 -8.26
CA THR A 192 -12.22 15.20 -7.28
C THR A 192 -12.89 16.54 -7.52
N LYS A 193 -13.50 17.09 -6.49
CA LYS A 193 -14.12 18.42 -6.53
C LYS A 193 -13.08 19.56 -6.58
N GLU A 194 -11.96 19.37 -5.88
CA GLU A 194 -10.88 20.35 -5.75
C GLU A 194 -9.54 19.76 -6.22
N PRO A 195 -9.25 19.76 -7.53
CA PRO A 195 -8.03 19.16 -8.11
C PRO A 195 -6.74 19.75 -7.53
N THR A 196 -6.75 21.03 -7.18
CA THR A 196 -5.58 21.74 -6.64
C THR A 196 -5.13 21.25 -5.26
N ARG A 197 -6.05 20.66 -4.49
CA ARG A 197 -5.75 20.11 -3.16
C ARG A 197 -5.28 18.66 -3.17
N VAL A 198 -5.51 17.92 -4.26
CA VAL A 198 -5.18 16.49 -4.37
C VAL A 198 -3.72 16.21 -4.04
N GLY A 199 -2.81 16.98 -4.65
CA GLY A 199 -1.37 16.82 -4.44
C GLY A 199 -0.98 16.99 -2.98
N LYS A 200 -1.46 18.06 -2.34
CA LYS A 200 -1.17 18.36 -0.93
C LYS A 200 -1.73 17.27 -0.01
N SER A 201 -2.97 16.84 -0.25
CA SER A 201 -3.62 15.82 0.59
C SER A 201 -2.88 14.48 0.53
N ILE A 202 -2.44 14.05 -0.66
CA ILE A 202 -1.68 12.80 -0.82
C ILE A 202 -0.32 12.90 -0.14
N MET A 203 0.40 14.02 -0.30
CA MET A 203 1.69 14.22 0.34
C MET A 203 1.57 14.19 1.87
N VAL A 204 0.61 14.92 2.44
CA VAL A 204 0.35 14.92 3.88
C VAL A 204 0.00 13.53 4.38
N SER A 205 -0.86 12.79 3.66
CA SER A 205 -1.23 11.42 4.01
C SER A 205 -0.04 10.45 3.99
N LEU A 206 0.82 10.56 2.97
CA LEU A 206 2.03 9.72 2.87
C LEU A 206 3.06 10.07 3.94
N MET A 207 3.26 11.35 4.25
CA MET A 207 4.15 11.77 5.33
C MET A 207 3.65 11.29 6.69
N PHE A 208 2.35 11.49 6.97
CA PHE A 208 1.74 11.03 8.22
C PHE A 208 1.89 9.51 8.41
N THR A 209 1.52 8.72 7.39
CA THR A 209 1.67 7.27 7.45
C THR A 209 3.13 6.82 7.47
N GLY A 210 4.03 7.59 6.87
CA GLY A 210 5.47 7.36 6.95
C GLY A 210 6.03 7.57 8.35
N VAL A 211 5.63 8.63 9.04
CA VAL A 211 5.99 8.87 10.44
C VAL A 211 5.51 7.72 11.33
N ILE A 212 4.26 7.27 11.15
CA ILE A 212 3.74 6.12 11.88
C ILE A 212 4.57 4.87 11.59
N LEU A 213 4.94 4.61 10.33
CA LEU A 213 5.76 3.47 9.96
C LEU A 213 7.13 3.50 10.68
N VAL A 214 7.77 4.66 10.73
CA VAL A 214 9.05 4.84 11.45
C VAL A 214 8.88 4.57 12.95
N VAL A 215 7.87 5.17 13.58
CA VAL A 215 7.59 4.98 15.00
C VAL A 215 7.32 3.52 15.34
N VAL A 216 6.45 2.87 14.57
CA VAL A 216 6.12 1.44 14.76
C VAL A 216 7.37 0.57 14.56
N THR A 217 8.20 0.87 13.55
CA THR A 217 9.45 0.12 13.32
C THR A 217 10.40 0.26 14.50
N ILE A 218 10.58 1.47 15.06
CA ILE A 218 11.41 1.70 16.25
C ILE A 218 10.87 0.93 17.44
N ILE A 219 9.54 0.98 17.70
CA ILE A 219 8.90 0.24 18.79
C ILE A 219 9.15 -1.26 18.65
N VAL A 220 8.94 -1.82 17.47
CA VAL A 220 9.18 -3.25 17.22
C VAL A 220 10.64 -3.63 17.45
N LEU A 221 11.58 -2.85 16.93
CA LEU A 221 13.01 -3.12 17.09
C LEU A 221 13.49 -3.01 18.54
N THR A 222 12.94 -2.08 19.29
CA THR A 222 13.31 -1.88 20.71
C THR A 222 12.66 -2.89 21.64
N THR A 223 11.49 -3.42 21.28
CA THR A 223 10.76 -4.40 22.10
C THR A 223 11.19 -5.83 21.84
N LEU A 224 11.23 -6.27 20.55
CA LEU A 224 11.60 -7.64 20.18
C LEU A 224 13.10 -7.81 19.96
N GLY A 225 13.80 -6.73 19.67
CA GLY A 225 15.17 -6.78 19.14
C GLY A 225 15.21 -7.11 17.63
N PRO A 226 16.36 -6.77 16.96
CA PRO A 226 16.46 -6.84 15.51
C PRO A 226 16.28 -8.27 14.93
N LYS A 227 16.83 -9.28 15.60
CA LYS A 227 16.80 -10.68 15.14
C LYS A 227 15.37 -11.24 15.19
N GLN A 228 14.71 -11.13 16.33
CA GLN A 228 13.35 -11.64 16.50
C GLN A 228 12.34 -10.88 15.64
N ALA A 229 12.53 -9.57 15.47
CA ALA A 229 11.70 -8.76 14.57
C ALA A 229 11.82 -9.21 13.11
N GLN A 230 12.99 -9.64 12.66
CA GLN A 230 13.21 -10.15 11.30
C GLN A 230 12.62 -11.56 11.10
N GLU A 231 12.69 -12.43 12.12
CA GLU A 231 12.18 -13.80 12.07
C GLU A 231 10.64 -13.87 12.20
N SER A 232 10.02 -12.85 12.79
CA SER A 232 8.56 -12.82 12.99
C SER A 232 7.83 -12.42 11.71
N ILE A 233 6.85 -13.19 11.26
CA ILE A 233 5.98 -12.86 10.13
C ILE A 233 5.14 -11.60 10.42
N THR A 234 4.75 -11.41 11.68
CA THR A 234 3.88 -10.33 12.14
C THR A 234 4.48 -9.61 13.35
N PRO A 235 5.59 -8.86 13.17
CA PRO A 235 6.34 -8.29 14.30
C PRO A 235 5.49 -7.42 15.23
N LEU A 236 4.58 -6.62 14.67
CA LEU A 236 3.72 -5.73 15.48
C LEU A 236 2.69 -6.51 16.31
N LEU A 237 2.14 -7.61 15.79
CA LEU A 237 1.25 -8.49 16.57
C LEU A 237 2.03 -9.16 17.72
N SER A 238 3.26 -9.57 17.47
CA SER A 238 4.13 -10.15 18.51
C SER A 238 4.41 -9.14 19.63
N VAL A 239 4.64 -7.87 19.29
CA VAL A 239 4.76 -6.78 20.28
C VAL A 239 3.46 -6.61 21.05
N ALA A 240 2.32 -6.53 20.36
CA ALA A 240 1.02 -6.35 21.03
C ALA A 240 0.67 -7.50 21.98
N GLY A 241 1.03 -8.73 21.61
CA GLY A 241 0.84 -9.91 22.47
C GLY A 241 1.78 -9.97 23.68
N SER A 242 2.93 -9.26 23.65
CA SER A 242 3.86 -9.20 24.78
C SER A 242 3.50 -8.10 25.81
N VAL A 243 2.58 -7.21 25.49
CA VAL A 243 2.18 -6.10 26.35
C VAL A 243 0.98 -6.51 27.21
N HIS A 244 1.22 -6.74 28.50
CA HIS A 244 0.19 -7.01 29.48
C HIS A 244 -0.12 -5.71 30.24
N VAL A 245 -1.19 -4.99 29.84
CA VAL A 245 -1.48 -3.64 30.37
C VAL A 245 -2.37 -3.69 31.61
N SER A 246 -3.32 -4.61 31.66
CA SER A 246 -4.21 -4.85 32.81
C SER A 246 -5.03 -6.11 32.61
N THR A 247 -5.72 -6.55 33.66
CA THR A 247 -6.71 -7.65 33.62
C THR A 247 -7.90 -7.38 32.68
N VAL A 248 -8.08 -6.15 32.21
CA VAL A 248 -9.19 -5.74 31.31
C VAL A 248 -8.80 -5.86 29.84
N ILE A 249 -7.51 -5.69 29.49
CA ILE A 249 -7.01 -5.80 28.12
C ILE A 249 -5.96 -6.93 28.06
N GLU A 250 -6.46 -8.15 28.13
CA GLU A 250 -5.60 -9.35 28.07
C GLU A 250 -5.16 -9.68 26.64
N ARG A 251 -5.89 -9.21 25.60
CA ARG A 251 -5.68 -9.58 24.20
C ARG A 251 -5.72 -8.39 23.26
N ALA A 252 -4.77 -7.47 23.46
CA ALA A 252 -4.59 -6.31 22.58
C ALA A 252 -4.23 -6.72 21.13
N ASP A 253 -3.62 -7.89 20.95
CA ASP A 253 -3.28 -8.50 19.66
C ASP A 253 -4.51 -8.72 18.78
N LEU A 254 -5.65 -9.17 19.34
CA LEU A 254 -6.89 -9.38 18.58
C LEU A 254 -7.53 -8.08 18.10
N LEU A 255 -7.49 -7.02 18.92
CA LEU A 255 -8.00 -5.72 18.52
C LEU A 255 -7.18 -5.16 17.35
N LEU A 256 -5.85 -5.27 17.44
CA LEU A 256 -4.95 -4.85 16.37
C LEU A 256 -5.15 -5.68 15.10
N LEU A 257 -5.36 -7.01 15.24
CA LEU A 257 -5.65 -7.88 14.11
C LEU A 257 -6.96 -7.50 13.42
N ALA A 258 -8.04 -7.27 14.20
CA ALA A 258 -9.34 -6.88 13.65
C ALA A 258 -9.24 -5.53 12.90
N ALA A 259 -8.55 -4.55 13.47
CA ALA A 259 -8.28 -3.27 12.83
C ALA A 259 -7.48 -3.44 11.53
N TRP A 260 -6.48 -4.33 11.53
CA TRP A 260 -5.68 -4.61 10.35
C TRP A 260 -6.48 -5.30 9.23
N ILE A 261 -7.32 -6.29 9.56
CA ILE A 261 -8.20 -6.94 8.60
C ILE A 261 -9.13 -5.91 7.94
N LEU A 262 -9.72 -5.00 8.73
CA LEU A 262 -10.55 -3.91 8.22
C LEU A 262 -9.76 -3.00 7.28
N GLY A 263 -8.54 -2.61 7.67
CA GLY A 263 -7.65 -1.78 6.87
C GLY A 263 -7.23 -2.43 5.55
N VAL A 264 -6.87 -3.73 5.58
CA VAL A 264 -6.51 -4.49 4.36
C VAL A 264 -7.72 -4.68 3.44
N THR A 265 -8.90 -4.99 3.99
CA THR A 265 -10.13 -5.13 3.21
C THR A 265 -10.48 -3.83 2.48
N PHE A 266 -10.33 -2.70 3.15
CA PHE A 266 -10.50 -1.38 2.55
C PHE A 266 -9.45 -1.11 1.46
N ASP A 267 -8.17 -1.44 1.71
CA ASP A 267 -7.06 -1.31 0.77
C ASP A 267 -7.34 -2.10 -0.53
N VAL A 268 -7.72 -3.37 -0.39
CA VAL A 268 -8.13 -4.26 -1.49
C VAL A 268 -9.27 -3.66 -2.30
N THR A 269 -10.29 -3.12 -1.63
CA THR A 269 -11.45 -2.48 -2.28
C THR A 269 -11.03 -1.28 -3.13
N VAL A 270 -10.19 -0.41 -2.59
CA VAL A 270 -9.72 0.79 -3.30
C VAL A 270 -8.79 0.43 -4.46
N LEU A 271 -7.94 -0.58 -4.30
CA LEU A 271 -7.08 -1.07 -5.38
C LEU A 271 -7.89 -1.66 -6.54
N LEU A 272 -8.90 -2.48 -6.24
CA LEU A 272 -9.80 -3.06 -7.24
C LEU A 272 -10.59 -1.96 -7.98
N LEU A 273 -11.17 -1.01 -7.25
CA LEU A 273 -11.88 0.13 -7.81
C LEU A 273 -10.96 0.99 -8.69
N SER A 274 -9.76 1.30 -8.21
CA SER A 274 -8.77 2.10 -8.94
C SER A 274 -8.35 1.44 -10.25
N ALA A 275 -8.02 0.15 -10.23
CA ALA A 275 -7.69 -0.62 -11.43
C ALA A 275 -8.88 -0.66 -12.41
N SER A 276 -10.10 -0.86 -11.89
CA SER A 276 -11.32 -0.90 -12.71
C SER A 276 -11.60 0.44 -13.40
N ILE A 277 -11.38 1.56 -12.73
CA ILE A 277 -11.50 2.91 -13.30
C ILE A 277 -10.50 3.10 -14.43
N LEU A 278 -9.22 2.77 -14.20
CA LEU A 278 -8.16 2.96 -15.20
C LEU A 278 -8.40 2.13 -16.46
N ILE A 279 -8.75 0.85 -16.31
CA ILE A 279 -9.04 -0.04 -17.44
C ILE A 279 -10.33 0.41 -18.13
N GLY A 280 -11.36 0.74 -17.38
CA GLY A 280 -12.64 1.20 -17.93
C GLY A 280 -12.47 2.47 -18.78
N ASP A 281 -11.73 3.45 -18.27
CA ASP A 281 -11.48 4.70 -18.99
C ASP A 281 -10.60 4.50 -20.23
N SER A 282 -9.68 3.54 -20.19
CA SER A 282 -8.82 3.23 -21.34
C SER A 282 -9.56 2.51 -22.46
N LEU A 283 -10.52 1.65 -22.10
CA LEU A 283 -11.33 0.87 -23.04
C LEU A 283 -12.69 1.49 -23.37
N ASN A 284 -13.05 2.63 -22.76
CA ASN A 284 -14.38 3.24 -22.82
C ASN A 284 -15.50 2.30 -22.31
N LEU A 285 -15.20 1.54 -21.26
CA LEU A 285 -16.13 0.64 -20.59
C LEU A 285 -16.56 1.20 -19.23
N PRO A 286 -17.77 0.87 -18.75
CA PRO A 286 -18.18 1.20 -17.38
C PRO A 286 -17.26 0.51 -16.36
N TYR A 287 -16.68 1.26 -15.43
CA TYR A 287 -15.78 0.69 -14.41
C TYR A 287 -16.43 -0.42 -13.58
N LYS A 288 -17.75 -0.39 -13.39
CA LYS A 288 -18.50 -1.44 -12.68
C LYS A 288 -18.42 -2.79 -13.40
N THR A 289 -18.56 -2.79 -14.72
CA THR A 289 -18.40 -4.00 -15.54
C THR A 289 -16.98 -4.54 -15.47
N VAL A 290 -15.99 -3.64 -15.51
CA VAL A 290 -14.60 -4.03 -15.38
C VAL A 290 -14.30 -4.58 -13.99
N ALA A 291 -14.88 -4.02 -12.92
CA ALA A 291 -14.72 -4.53 -11.56
C ALA A 291 -15.26 -5.97 -11.43
N ILE A 292 -16.41 -6.27 -12.04
CA ILE A 292 -16.95 -7.64 -12.08
C ILE A 292 -16.02 -8.58 -12.86
N ALA A 293 -15.49 -8.15 -14.01
CA ALA A 293 -14.55 -8.96 -14.78
C ALA A 293 -13.25 -9.24 -13.98
N LEU A 294 -12.67 -8.23 -13.34
CA LEU A 294 -11.50 -8.40 -12.49
C LEU A 294 -11.78 -9.30 -11.28
N PHE A 295 -12.96 -9.19 -10.68
CA PHE A 295 -13.38 -10.10 -9.62
C PHE A 295 -13.40 -11.56 -10.11
N LEU A 296 -14.02 -11.85 -11.26
CA LEU A 296 -14.09 -13.20 -11.81
C LEU A 296 -12.68 -13.75 -12.12
N VAL A 297 -11.83 -12.94 -12.74
CA VAL A 297 -10.43 -13.30 -13.00
C VAL A 297 -9.65 -13.54 -11.71
N GLY A 298 -9.86 -12.72 -10.67
CA GLY A 298 -9.18 -12.86 -9.38
C GLY A 298 -9.70 -14.00 -8.51
N ALA A 299 -10.94 -14.42 -8.68
CA ALA A 299 -11.52 -15.55 -7.95
C ALA A 299 -10.81 -16.87 -8.29
N ILE A 300 -10.31 -17.02 -9.51
CA ILE A 300 -9.58 -18.22 -9.96
C ILE A 300 -8.30 -18.43 -9.16
N PRO A 301 -7.31 -17.51 -9.18
CA PRO A 301 -6.08 -17.70 -8.41
C PRO A 301 -6.31 -17.73 -6.90
N VAL A 302 -7.29 -17.00 -6.40
CA VAL A 302 -7.62 -16.98 -4.97
C VAL A 302 -8.14 -18.33 -4.49
N SER A 303 -8.84 -19.09 -5.35
CA SER A 303 -9.39 -20.42 -5.02
C SER A 303 -8.37 -21.55 -5.11
N HIS A 304 -7.26 -21.39 -5.81
CA HIS A 304 -6.28 -22.45 -6.07
C HIS A 304 -5.08 -22.40 -5.12
N ARG A 305 -4.65 -23.58 -4.60
CA ARG A 305 -3.43 -23.71 -3.79
C ARG A 305 -2.14 -23.39 -4.55
N ALA A 306 -2.14 -23.50 -5.86
CA ALA A 306 -0.96 -23.29 -6.72
C ALA A 306 -0.42 -21.84 -6.68
N THR A 307 -1.20 -20.89 -6.21
CA THR A 307 -0.81 -19.46 -6.14
C THR A 307 0.03 -19.12 -4.89
N ASP A 308 0.23 -20.05 -3.97
CA ASP A 308 0.95 -19.79 -2.72
C ASP A 308 2.41 -19.36 -2.97
N VAL A 309 3.04 -19.93 -3.99
CA VAL A 309 4.45 -19.68 -4.32
C VAL A 309 4.62 -18.48 -5.26
N PHE A 310 3.67 -18.25 -6.17
CA PHE A 310 3.83 -17.26 -7.22
C PHE A 310 3.43 -15.83 -6.83
N MET A 311 2.48 -15.66 -5.91
CA MET A 311 1.87 -14.33 -5.68
C MET A 311 2.41 -13.56 -4.48
N ILE A 312 2.95 -14.20 -3.46
CA ILE A 312 3.36 -13.49 -2.23
C ILE A 312 4.84 -13.18 -2.21
N GLY A 313 5.71 -14.17 -2.45
CA GLY A 313 7.15 -14.01 -2.36
C GLY A 313 7.71 -12.95 -3.32
N PRO A 314 7.43 -13.04 -4.64
CA PRO A 314 8.00 -12.12 -5.62
C PRO A 314 7.56 -10.67 -5.41
N PHE A 315 6.28 -10.41 -5.12
CA PHE A 315 5.76 -9.05 -4.97
C PHE A 315 6.07 -8.37 -3.63
N GLN A 316 6.74 -9.07 -2.73
CA GLN A 316 7.28 -8.49 -1.50
C GLN A 316 8.81 -8.39 -1.54
N SER A 317 9.48 -9.17 -2.40
CA SER A 317 10.93 -9.15 -2.53
C SER A 317 11.43 -7.89 -3.24
N PRO A 318 12.54 -7.29 -2.79
CA PRO A 318 13.17 -6.13 -3.43
C PRO A 318 13.59 -6.39 -4.88
N GLU A 319 13.91 -7.64 -5.20
CA GLU A 319 14.36 -8.09 -6.53
C GLU A 319 13.29 -7.91 -7.61
N VAL A 320 12.01 -8.09 -7.25
CA VAL A 320 10.88 -7.89 -8.16
C VAL A 320 10.30 -6.49 -8.01
N THR A 321 10.08 -6.03 -6.77
CA THR A 321 9.45 -4.73 -6.53
C THR A 321 10.33 -3.56 -6.93
N GLY A 322 11.65 -3.71 -6.92
CA GLY A 322 12.59 -2.67 -7.33
C GLY A 322 12.47 -2.32 -8.81
N PRO A 323 12.75 -3.25 -9.75
CA PRO A 323 12.58 -3.02 -11.18
C PRO A 323 11.17 -2.58 -11.54
N TRP A 324 10.14 -3.18 -10.91
CA TRP A 324 8.75 -2.82 -11.13
C TRP A 324 8.45 -1.37 -10.73
N THR A 325 8.96 -0.90 -9.58
CA THR A 325 8.82 0.49 -9.14
C THR A 325 9.47 1.46 -10.13
N LEU A 326 10.69 1.15 -10.58
CA LEU A 326 11.42 1.99 -11.52
C LEU A 326 10.71 2.05 -12.88
N VAL A 327 10.31 0.91 -13.44
CA VAL A 327 9.68 0.88 -14.76
C VAL A 327 8.28 1.50 -14.73
N VAL A 328 7.42 1.10 -13.79
CA VAL A 328 6.01 1.50 -13.79
C VAL A 328 5.82 2.89 -13.20
N PHE A 329 6.33 3.11 -11.99
CA PHE A 329 5.98 4.34 -11.27
C PHE A 329 6.93 5.50 -11.56
N VAL A 330 8.19 5.25 -11.82
CA VAL A 330 9.13 6.30 -12.23
C VAL A 330 9.14 6.45 -13.75
N GLY A 331 9.26 5.35 -14.51
CA GLY A 331 9.31 5.37 -15.96
C GLY A 331 7.99 5.80 -16.59
N VAL A 332 6.91 5.04 -16.40
CA VAL A 332 5.62 5.31 -17.07
C VAL A 332 5.00 6.62 -16.56
N ILE A 333 4.89 6.82 -15.24
CA ILE A 333 4.30 8.05 -14.70
C ILE A 333 5.19 9.26 -14.98
N GLY A 334 6.51 9.12 -14.88
CA GLY A 334 7.47 10.17 -15.22
C GLY A 334 7.39 10.57 -16.70
N LEU A 335 7.27 9.60 -17.61
CA LEU A 335 7.09 9.86 -19.04
C LEU A 335 5.79 10.59 -19.32
N VAL A 336 4.68 10.18 -18.71
CA VAL A 336 3.40 10.89 -18.82
C VAL A 336 3.52 12.31 -18.25
N TYR A 337 4.22 12.49 -17.13
CA TYR A 337 4.46 13.80 -16.53
C TYR A 337 5.24 14.75 -17.46
N VAL A 338 6.38 14.28 -18.00
CA VAL A 338 7.22 15.06 -18.92
C VAL A 338 6.44 15.41 -20.20
N ALA A 339 5.75 14.45 -20.79
CA ALA A 339 4.93 14.67 -21.97
C ALA A 339 3.78 15.70 -21.70
N THR A 340 3.23 15.66 -20.47
CA THR A 340 2.24 16.66 -20.01
C THR A 340 2.82 18.08 -19.96
N LEU A 341 4.05 18.22 -19.44
CA LEU A 341 4.73 19.53 -19.37
C LEU A 341 5.05 20.08 -20.76
N ILE A 342 5.50 19.24 -21.69
CA ILE A 342 5.80 19.64 -23.08
C ILE A 342 4.52 20.14 -23.75
N LYS A 343 3.42 19.40 -23.62
CA LYS A 343 2.14 19.78 -24.24
C LYS A 343 1.57 21.09 -23.66
N LYS A 344 1.75 21.33 -22.35
CA LYS A 344 1.33 22.58 -21.71
C LYS A 344 2.13 23.79 -22.19
N LYS A 345 3.45 23.64 -22.41
CA LYS A 345 4.31 24.69 -22.99
C LYS A 345 3.99 24.99 -24.45
N GLY A 346 3.69 23.95 -25.26
CA GLY A 346 3.34 24.13 -26.68
C GLY A 346 1.94 24.73 -26.91
N GLY A 347 1.04 24.66 -25.94
CA GLY A 347 -0.32 25.24 -26.01
C GLY A 347 -0.41 26.73 -25.65
N HIS A 348 0.64 27.34 -25.12
CA HIS A 348 0.71 28.79 -24.80
C HIS A 348 1.32 29.62 -25.94
N GLY A 349 1.66 28.99 -27.06
CA GLY A 349 2.26 29.63 -28.25
C GLY A 349 1.30 29.72 -29.46
N ARG A 350 0.00 29.52 -29.26
CA ARG A 350 -1.01 29.74 -30.32
C ARG A 350 -2.14 30.57 -29.82
#